data_7db67f4d8f81d29387ec2e438c1dd304
#
_entry.id   7db67f4d8f81d29387ec2e438c1dd304
#
_cell.length_a   1.000
_cell.length_b   1.000
_cell.length_c   1.000
_cell.angle_alpha   90.00
_cell.angle_beta   90.00
_cell.angle_gamma   90.00
#
_symmetry.space_group_name_H-M   'P 1'
#
loop_
_entity.id
_entity.type
_entity.pdbx_description
1 polymer ?
#
loop_
_entity_poly.entity_id
_entity_poly.type
_entity_poly.pdbx_seq_one_letter_code
_entity_poly.pdbx_strand_id
1 'polypeptide(L)'
;MIWLSKHDDGFLPVTKQHYETPAPENLFTVNEDCEKLPEDMAADFHTVVAKTLYVTKRARPDTCLSVAFLTTRVRAPDRDDWEKLRHLIEYLRRDNTRPLVLGADNDGLLMWYVDASFAVHPNMRGHTGGGLTMGRGFPISTSTKQKLNTRSSTESELVGVDDMMPIIIWTRYFLLSQGYGIVENLLLQDNKSSILLEQNGRASSSKRTRHINIRYFFVCDRVNMKEISLHWCPTKEMIADFWTKPLQGSHFKKLRDYIMGRVRCVKPKGDAVSTTKTVRKKVIKSKVSGLRRSAKHGIGGRTRILPQ
;
A
#
# COMPACT_ATOMS: atom_id res chain seq x y z
N MET A 1 -2.38 11.43 -25.50
CA MET A 1 -3.86 11.40 -25.66
C MET A 1 -4.34 11.50 -27.11
N ILE A 2 -3.55 12.00 -28.01
CA ILE A 2 -3.82 12.05 -29.46
C ILE A 2 -4.17 10.65 -30.04
N TRP A 3 -3.66 9.58 -29.43
CA TRP A 3 -3.95 8.21 -29.87
C TRP A 3 -5.41 7.79 -29.62
N LEU A 4 -6.04 8.19 -28.49
CA LEU A 4 -7.45 7.87 -28.19
C LEU A 4 -8.44 8.59 -29.11
N SER A 5 -8.05 9.73 -29.70
CA SER A 5 -8.88 10.53 -30.59
C SER A 5 -8.73 10.16 -32.08
N LYS A 6 -7.66 9.45 -32.46
CA LYS A 6 -7.36 9.10 -33.86
C LYS A 6 -7.75 7.66 -34.26
N HIS A 7 -8.14 6.81 -33.30
CA HIS A 7 -8.55 5.43 -33.59
C HIS A 7 -10.07 5.31 -33.50
N ASP A 8 -10.73 6.02 -34.43
CA ASP A 8 -12.15 5.80 -34.76
C ASP A 8 -12.31 4.58 -35.69
N ASP A 9 -11.26 3.77 -35.85
CA ASP A 9 -11.13 2.69 -36.84
C ASP A 9 -11.95 1.44 -36.49
N GLY A 10 -13.08 1.59 -35.80
CA GLY A 10 -14.02 0.48 -35.53
C GLY A 10 -13.67 -0.43 -34.38
N PHE A 11 -12.46 -0.27 -33.79
CA PHE A 11 -11.94 -1.13 -32.73
C PHE A 11 -12.71 -1.04 -31.40
N LEU A 12 -13.01 0.18 -30.95
CA LEU A 12 -13.92 0.48 -29.82
C LEU A 12 -14.83 1.63 -30.25
N PRO A 13 -15.98 1.34 -30.84
CA PRO A 13 -16.88 2.39 -31.31
C PRO A 13 -17.29 3.32 -30.19
N VAL A 14 -17.31 4.62 -30.45
CA VAL A 14 -17.77 5.63 -29.50
C VAL A 14 -19.23 5.36 -29.17
N THR A 15 -19.53 5.11 -27.90
CA THR A 15 -20.91 4.93 -27.45
C THR A 15 -21.47 6.24 -26.91
N LYS A 16 -22.79 6.38 -26.90
CA LYS A 16 -23.49 7.50 -26.25
C LYS A 16 -23.44 7.38 -24.71
N GLN A 17 -22.88 6.28 -24.19
CA GLN A 17 -22.84 6.00 -22.77
C GLN A 17 -21.73 6.81 -22.10
N HIS A 18 -22.07 7.56 -21.07
CA HIS A 18 -21.15 8.42 -20.33
C HIS A 18 -20.85 7.83 -18.96
N TYR A 19 -19.59 7.48 -18.73
CA TYR A 19 -19.13 7.01 -17.44
C TYR A 19 -18.42 8.13 -16.67
N GLU A 20 -18.81 8.32 -15.41
CA GLU A 20 -18.21 9.33 -14.53
C GLU A 20 -16.99 8.81 -13.77
N THR A 21 -16.80 7.48 -13.75
CA THR A 21 -15.73 6.76 -13.05
C THR A 21 -15.00 5.83 -14.02
N PRO A 22 -13.72 5.52 -13.79
CA PRO A 22 -12.94 4.63 -14.66
C PRO A 22 -13.28 3.14 -14.47
N ALA A 23 -14.06 2.80 -13.45
CA ALA A 23 -14.41 1.43 -13.09
C ALA A 23 -15.90 1.30 -12.76
N PRO A 24 -16.57 0.21 -13.16
CA PRO A 24 -17.86 -0.15 -12.62
C PRO A 24 -17.72 -0.63 -11.16
N GLU A 25 -18.81 -0.59 -10.37
CA GLU A 25 -18.82 -1.06 -8.98
C GLU A 25 -18.39 -2.53 -8.84
N ASN A 26 -18.76 -3.35 -9.81
CA ASN A 26 -18.44 -4.77 -9.89
C ASN A 26 -17.11 -5.08 -10.56
N LEU A 27 -16.14 -4.15 -10.55
CA LEU A 27 -14.85 -4.30 -11.23
C LEU A 27 -14.18 -5.65 -10.97
N PHE A 28 -14.13 -6.09 -9.70
CA PHE A 28 -13.47 -7.34 -9.29
C PHE A 28 -14.30 -8.61 -9.50
N THR A 29 -15.58 -8.47 -9.82
CA THR A 29 -16.44 -9.62 -10.11
C THR A 29 -16.05 -10.19 -11.47
N VAL A 30 -15.84 -11.49 -11.52
CA VAL A 30 -15.54 -12.24 -12.75
C VAL A 30 -16.61 -13.30 -12.92
N ASN A 31 -17.25 -13.32 -14.09
CA ASN A 31 -18.15 -14.40 -14.47
C ASN A 31 -17.34 -15.49 -15.19
N GLU A 32 -17.16 -16.63 -14.53
CA GLU A 32 -16.36 -17.74 -15.07
C GLU A 32 -17.00 -18.39 -16.30
N ASP A 33 -18.34 -18.28 -16.46
CA ASP A 33 -19.10 -18.80 -17.59
C ASP A 33 -19.14 -17.83 -18.80
N CYS A 34 -18.51 -16.65 -18.67
CA CYS A 34 -18.49 -15.66 -19.74
C CYS A 34 -17.65 -16.13 -20.93
N GLU A 35 -18.17 -15.92 -22.14
CA GLU A 35 -17.50 -16.27 -23.38
C GLU A 35 -16.14 -15.57 -23.50
N LYS A 36 -15.09 -16.35 -23.80
CA LYS A 36 -13.75 -15.81 -24.04
C LYS A 36 -13.73 -15.02 -25.36
N LEU A 37 -12.87 -13.99 -25.40
CA LEU A 37 -12.69 -13.22 -26.62
C LEU A 37 -12.01 -14.08 -27.70
N PRO A 38 -12.37 -13.89 -28.99
CA PRO A 38 -11.58 -14.37 -30.11
C PRO A 38 -10.14 -13.89 -30.05
N GLU A 39 -9.21 -14.60 -30.69
CA GLU A 39 -7.77 -14.36 -30.58
C GLU A 39 -7.36 -12.93 -31.03
N ASP A 40 -7.95 -12.44 -32.12
CA ASP A 40 -7.76 -11.08 -32.62
C ASP A 40 -8.20 -10.02 -31.60
N MET A 41 -9.42 -10.16 -31.06
CA MET A 41 -9.92 -9.25 -30.02
C MET A 41 -9.11 -9.36 -28.71
N ALA A 42 -8.60 -10.54 -28.36
CA ALA A 42 -7.77 -10.72 -27.19
C ALA A 42 -6.40 -10.04 -27.35
N ALA A 43 -5.81 -10.06 -28.55
CA ALA A 43 -4.58 -9.35 -28.88
C ALA A 43 -4.78 -7.83 -28.80
N ASP A 44 -5.90 -7.36 -29.29
CA ASP A 44 -6.31 -5.97 -29.22
C ASP A 44 -6.55 -5.52 -27.78
N PHE A 45 -7.26 -6.33 -26.98
CA PHE A 45 -7.46 -6.08 -25.55
C PHE A 45 -6.12 -5.89 -24.84
N HIS A 46 -5.18 -6.81 -25.06
CA HIS A 46 -3.83 -6.73 -24.47
C HIS A 46 -3.11 -5.43 -24.87
N THR A 47 -3.17 -5.09 -26.17
CA THR A 47 -2.53 -3.88 -26.70
C THR A 47 -3.09 -2.61 -26.07
N VAL A 48 -4.43 -2.49 -25.96
CA VAL A 48 -5.06 -1.31 -25.37
C VAL A 48 -4.78 -1.22 -23.88
N VAL A 49 -4.87 -2.32 -23.15
CA VAL A 49 -4.54 -2.35 -21.71
C VAL A 49 -3.08 -1.90 -21.47
N ALA A 50 -2.12 -2.39 -22.28
CA ALA A 50 -0.71 -2.00 -22.18
C ALA A 50 -0.50 -0.50 -22.44
N LYS A 51 -1.13 0.05 -23.50
CA LYS A 51 -1.08 1.49 -23.80
C LYS A 51 -1.72 2.32 -22.69
N THR A 52 -2.85 1.88 -22.16
CA THR A 52 -3.54 2.56 -21.05
C THR A 52 -2.70 2.52 -19.78
N LEU A 53 -2.01 1.40 -19.50
CA LEU A 53 -1.09 1.31 -18.36
C LEU A 53 0.02 2.37 -18.43
N TYR A 54 0.59 2.60 -19.61
CA TYR A 54 1.58 3.66 -19.81
C TYR A 54 1.01 5.05 -19.47
N VAL A 55 -0.19 5.37 -19.99
CA VAL A 55 -0.88 6.65 -19.73
C VAL A 55 -1.20 6.81 -18.24
N THR A 56 -1.69 5.74 -17.60
CA THR A 56 -1.99 5.68 -16.18
C THR A 56 -0.79 6.05 -15.33
N LYS A 57 0.36 5.45 -15.60
CA LYS A 57 1.59 5.68 -14.83
C LYS A 57 2.21 7.05 -15.06
N ARG A 58 1.87 7.77 -16.12
CA ARG A 58 2.49 9.06 -16.49
C ARG A 58 1.60 10.28 -16.26
N ALA A 59 0.29 10.13 -16.46
CA ALA A 59 -0.60 11.28 -16.50
C ALA A 59 -1.99 11.05 -15.88
N ARG A 60 -2.42 9.79 -15.72
CA ARG A 60 -3.78 9.46 -15.31
C ARG A 60 -3.81 8.46 -14.15
N PRO A 61 -3.20 8.81 -12.98
CA PRO A 61 -3.23 7.97 -11.79
C PRO A 61 -4.65 7.67 -11.28
N ASP A 62 -5.63 8.43 -11.72
CA ASP A 62 -7.06 8.21 -11.46
C ASP A 62 -7.63 6.95 -12.13
N THR A 63 -6.91 6.32 -13.04
CA THR A 63 -7.30 5.06 -13.70
C THR A 63 -6.56 3.83 -13.19
N CYS A 64 -5.68 3.99 -12.18
CA CYS A 64 -4.79 2.92 -11.71
C CYS A 64 -5.53 1.62 -11.35
N LEU A 65 -6.64 1.70 -10.63
CA LEU A 65 -7.38 0.52 -10.17
C LEU A 65 -7.94 -0.29 -11.34
N SER A 66 -8.62 0.37 -12.28
CA SER A 66 -9.21 -0.29 -13.45
C SER A 66 -8.13 -0.97 -14.30
N VAL A 67 -7.05 -0.25 -14.57
CA VAL A 67 -5.94 -0.79 -15.37
C VAL A 67 -5.25 -1.94 -14.66
N ALA A 68 -5.02 -1.83 -13.34
CA ALA A 68 -4.45 -2.90 -12.55
C ALA A 68 -5.28 -4.18 -12.60
N PHE A 69 -6.60 -4.08 -12.49
CA PHE A 69 -7.49 -5.24 -12.64
C PHE A 69 -7.38 -5.82 -14.06
N LEU A 70 -7.54 -5.00 -15.10
CA LEU A 70 -7.51 -5.45 -16.49
C LEU A 70 -6.18 -6.11 -16.87
N THR A 71 -5.05 -5.66 -16.32
CA THR A 71 -3.74 -6.32 -16.55
C THR A 71 -3.71 -7.75 -16.02
N THR A 72 -4.53 -8.10 -15.05
CA THR A 72 -4.64 -9.49 -14.55
C THR A 72 -5.42 -10.41 -15.48
N ARG A 73 -6.14 -9.83 -16.46
CA ARG A 73 -7.04 -10.51 -17.38
C ARG A 73 -6.46 -10.76 -18.79
N VAL A 74 -5.34 -10.11 -19.13
CA VAL A 74 -4.77 -10.09 -20.49
C VAL A 74 -4.43 -11.47 -21.09
N ARG A 75 -4.28 -12.52 -20.28
CA ARG A 75 -3.96 -13.87 -20.77
C ARG A 75 -5.14 -14.59 -21.40
N ALA A 76 -6.33 -14.37 -20.88
CA ALA A 76 -7.55 -15.04 -21.32
C ALA A 76 -8.76 -14.13 -21.04
N PRO A 77 -8.83 -12.97 -21.73
CA PRO A 77 -9.91 -12.03 -21.51
C PRO A 77 -11.24 -12.58 -22.06
N ASP A 78 -12.32 -12.14 -21.44
CA ASP A 78 -13.67 -12.48 -21.84
C ASP A 78 -14.49 -11.23 -22.22
N ARG A 79 -15.74 -11.43 -22.60
CA ARG A 79 -16.61 -10.33 -23.01
C ARG A 79 -16.90 -9.35 -21.88
N ASP A 80 -16.95 -9.80 -20.63
CA ASP A 80 -17.13 -8.90 -19.47
C ASP A 80 -15.87 -8.05 -19.25
N ASP A 81 -14.68 -8.62 -19.42
CA ASP A 81 -13.42 -7.88 -19.39
C ASP A 81 -13.36 -6.80 -20.50
N TRP A 82 -13.90 -7.12 -21.69
CA TRP A 82 -14.00 -6.16 -22.79
C TRP A 82 -14.92 -4.98 -22.47
N GLU A 83 -16.06 -5.25 -21.85
CA GLU A 83 -16.97 -4.20 -21.41
C GLU A 83 -16.35 -3.30 -20.33
N LYS A 84 -15.60 -3.88 -19.39
CA LYS A 84 -14.84 -3.12 -18.40
C LYS A 84 -13.74 -2.26 -19.05
N LEU A 85 -13.05 -2.78 -20.07
CA LEU A 85 -12.09 -1.99 -20.85
C LEU A 85 -12.80 -0.84 -21.60
N ARG A 86 -13.94 -1.12 -22.24
CA ARG A 86 -14.73 -0.12 -22.94
C ARG A 86 -15.19 1.00 -21.98
N HIS A 87 -15.66 0.65 -20.78
CA HIS A 87 -16.02 1.59 -19.72
C HIS A 87 -14.84 2.54 -19.40
N LEU A 88 -13.64 1.98 -19.20
CA LEU A 88 -12.43 2.75 -18.93
C LEU A 88 -12.08 3.70 -20.09
N ILE A 89 -12.15 3.23 -21.32
CA ILE A 89 -11.83 4.06 -22.51
C ILE A 89 -12.82 5.19 -22.68
N GLU A 90 -14.13 4.96 -22.51
CA GLU A 90 -15.14 6.01 -22.56
C GLU A 90 -14.94 7.06 -21.44
N TYR A 91 -14.59 6.65 -20.24
CA TYR A 91 -14.20 7.58 -19.18
C TYR A 91 -13.01 8.46 -19.60
N LEU A 92 -11.96 7.86 -20.18
CA LEU A 92 -10.80 8.59 -20.67
C LEU A 92 -11.10 9.53 -21.84
N ARG A 93 -11.97 9.14 -22.78
CA ARG A 93 -12.42 9.95 -23.92
C ARG A 93 -13.16 11.21 -23.44
N ARG A 94 -14.05 11.02 -22.48
CA ARG A 94 -14.84 12.13 -21.92
C ARG A 94 -13.98 13.19 -21.24
N ASP A 95 -12.89 12.77 -20.57
CA ASP A 95 -12.06 13.63 -19.75
C ASP A 95 -10.59 13.57 -20.19
N ASN A 96 -10.38 13.71 -21.50
CA ASN A 96 -9.07 13.54 -22.14
C ASN A 96 -8.10 14.70 -21.89
N THR A 97 -8.58 15.84 -21.39
CA THR A 97 -7.79 17.05 -21.12
C THR A 97 -7.47 17.25 -19.63
N ARG A 98 -7.89 16.33 -18.74
CA ARG A 98 -7.63 16.47 -17.32
C ARG A 98 -6.14 16.45 -17.01
N PRO A 99 -5.57 17.57 -16.50
CA PRO A 99 -4.15 17.61 -16.16
C PRO A 99 -3.88 16.90 -14.83
N LEU A 100 -2.73 16.27 -14.72
CA LEU A 100 -2.11 15.92 -13.45
C LEU A 100 -1.26 17.12 -13.01
N VAL A 101 -1.62 17.72 -11.88
CA VAL A 101 -0.89 18.88 -11.32
C VAL A 101 -0.07 18.38 -10.13
N LEU A 102 1.25 18.51 -10.23
CA LEU A 102 2.18 18.11 -9.18
C LEU A 102 2.78 19.36 -8.52
N GLY A 103 2.93 19.29 -7.20
CA GLY A 103 3.57 20.36 -6.43
C GLY A 103 4.07 19.85 -5.08
N ALA A 104 5.24 20.35 -4.68
CA ALA A 104 5.81 20.12 -3.36
C ALA A 104 5.66 21.36 -2.48
N ASP A 105 5.40 21.15 -1.20
CA ASP A 105 5.24 22.21 -0.20
C ASP A 105 6.59 22.70 0.34
N ASN A 106 7.69 22.05 -0.05
CA ASN A 106 9.07 22.34 0.38
C ASN A 106 9.28 22.30 1.91
N ASP A 107 8.41 21.61 2.63
CA ASP A 107 8.49 21.39 4.08
C ASP A 107 9.28 20.12 4.46
N GLY A 108 9.80 19.41 3.46
CA GLY A 108 10.52 18.15 3.65
C GLY A 108 9.62 16.98 4.07
N LEU A 109 8.30 17.10 3.91
CA LEU A 109 7.33 16.09 4.26
C LEU A 109 7.00 15.19 3.06
N LEU A 110 7.18 13.88 3.22
CA LEU A 110 6.70 12.85 2.30
C LEU A 110 5.49 12.18 2.92
N MET A 111 4.33 12.26 2.29
CA MET A 111 3.09 11.61 2.77
C MET A 111 2.73 10.44 1.88
N TRP A 112 2.80 9.24 2.43
CA TRP A 112 2.40 8.00 1.80
C TRP A 112 1.06 7.54 2.34
N TYR A 113 0.10 7.31 1.47
CA TYR A 113 -1.17 6.66 1.81
C TYR A 113 -1.10 5.23 1.31
N VAL A 114 -1.38 4.26 2.18
CA VAL A 114 -1.37 2.82 1.83
C VAL A 114 -2.60 2.15 2.42
N ASP A 115 -3.31 1.42 1.57
CA ASP A 115 -4.50 0.63 1.92
C ASP A 115 -4.44 -0.73 1.21
N ALA A 116 -5.16 -1.71 1.73
CA ALA A 116 -5.30 -2.99 1.08
C ALA A 116 -6.70 -3.58 1.23
N SER A 117 -7.28 -4.00 0.11
CA SER A 117 -8.53 -4.75 0.11
C SER A 117 -8.28 -6.26 0.26
N PHE A 118 -8.98 -6.87 1.21
CA PHE A 118 -8.86 -8.30 1.51
C PHE A 118 -9.68 -9.16 0.53
N ALA A 119 -9.06 -10.18 -0.06
CA ALA A 119 -9.71 -11.25 -0.82
C ALA A 119 -10.64 -10.80 -1.97
N VAL A 120 -10.34 -9.66 -2.63
CA VAL A 120 -11.21 -9.08 -3.68
C VAL A 120 -11.07 -9.73 -5.05
N HIS A 121 -9.99 -10.46 -5.30
CA HIS A 121 -9.78 -11.16 -6.57
C HIS A 121 -10.40 -12.56 -6.58
N PRO A 122 -10.75 -13.14 -7.75
CA PRO A 122 -11.36 -14.48 -7.84
C PRO A 122 -10.57 -15.58 -7.13
N ASN A 123 -9.24 -15.47 -7.11
CA ASN A 123 -8.37 -16.42 -6.40
C ASN A 123 -8.11 -16.03 -4.94
N MET A 124 -9.00 -15.25 -4.33
CA MET A 124 -8.97 -14.82 -2.92
C MET A 124 -7.71 -14.03 -2.54
N ARG A 125 -7.03 -13.45 -3.51
CA ARG A 125 -5.91 -12.52 -3.24
C ARG A 125 -6.43 -11.13 -2.93
N GLY A 126 -5.71 -10.44 -2.06
CA GLY A 126 -5.95 -9.03 -1.79
C GLY A 126 -5.46 -8.12 -2.90
N HIS A 127 -5.69 -6.84 -2.72
CA HIS A 127 -5.25 -5.79 -3.62
C HIS A 127 -4.59 -4.67 -2.82
N THR A 128 -3.36 -4.30 -3.15
CA THR A 128 -2.62 -3.21 -2.51
C THR A 128 -2.78 -1.94 -3.33
N GLY A 129 -3.11 -0.85 -2.65
CA GLY A 129 -3.14 0.49 -3.21
C GLY A 129 -2.34 1.48 -2.39
N GLY A 130 -1.65 2.39 -3.05
CA GLY A 130 -0.93 3.42 -2.35
C GLY A 130 -0.31 4.47 -3.26
N GLY A 131 0.14 5.56 -2.65
CA GLY A 131 0.78 6.63 -3.38
C GLY A 131 1.46 7.65 -2.49
N LEU A 132 2.36 8.41 -3.10
CA LEU A 132 3.09 9.53 -2.50
C LEU A 132 2.49 10.85 -2.91
N THR A 133 2.33 11.76 -1.96
CA THR A 133 2.18 13.19 -2.22
C THR A 133 3.19 14.01 -1.40
N MET A 134 3.64 15.11 -1.97
CA MET A 134 4.46 16.11 -1.31
C MET A 134 3.71 17.44 -1.14
N GLY A 135 2.35 17.37 -1.14
CA GLY A 135 1.47 18.52 -1.02
C GLY A 135 0.40 18.57 -2.11
N ARG A 136 0.75 18.43 -3.39
CA ARG A 136 -0.22 18.52 -4.47
C ARG A 136 -0.01 17.44 -5.52
N GLY A 137 -1.08 16.64 -5.75
CA GLY A 137 -1.07 15.51 -6.67
C GLY A 137 -0.21 14.34 -6.18
N PHE A 138 -0.23 13.25 -6.94
CA PHE A 138 0.48 12.01 -6.58
C PHE A 138 1.46 11.62 -7.68
N PRO A 139 2.76 11.97 -7.56
CA PRO A 139 3.78 11.59 -8.52
C PRO A 139 4.04 10.08 -8.56
N ILE A 140 3.78 9.38 -7.46
CA ILE A 140 3.84 7.92 -7.38
C ILE A 140 2.47 7.41 -6.99
N SER A 141 1.92 6.50 -7.80
CA SER A 141 0.64 5.83 -7.56
C SER A 141 0.77 4.35 -7.91
N THR A 142 0.31 3.50 -7.01
CA THR A 142 0.38 2.05 -7.13
C THR A 142 -0.99 1.43 -6.86
N SER A 143 -1.36 0.48 -7.69
CA SER A 143 -2.53 -0.37 -7.52
C SER A 143 -2.14 -1.73 -8.09
N THR A 144 -2.09 -2.77 -7.25
CA THR A 144 -1.57 -4.08 -7.64
C THR A 144 -2.26 -5.21 -6.86
N LYS A 145 -2.49 -6.32 -7.56
CA LYS A 145 -2.93 -7.58 -6.95
C LYS A 145 -1.82 -8.14 -6.06
N GLN A 146 -2.14 -8.49 -4.82
CA GLN A 146 -1.19 -9.11 -3.90
C GLN A 146 -0.72 -10.46 -4.43
N LYS A 147 0.54 -10.79 -4.18
CA LYS A 147 1.15 -12.08 -4.58
C LYS A 147 0.79 -13.24 -3.64
N LEU A 148 0.31 -12.92 -2.44
CA LEU A 148 -0.02 -13.87 -1.38
C LEU A 148 -1.51 -13.84 -1.07
N ASN A 149 -2.02 -14.98 -0.59
CA ASN A 149 -3.31 -15.03 0.06
C ASN A 149 -3.12 -14.75 1.55
N THR A 150 -3.92 -13.84 2.08
CA THR A 150 -3.94 -13.47 3.50
C THR A 150 -5.15 -14.08 4.18
N ARG A 151 -5.14 -14.17 5.51
CA ARG A 151 -6.20 -14.79 6.30
C ARG A 151 -7.15 -13.77 6.95
N SER A 152 -6.81 -12.50 6.87
CA SER A 152 -7.61 -11.42 7.44
C SER A 152 -7.31 -10.09 6.74
N SER A 153 -8.18 -9.10 6.92
CA SER A 153 -7.95 -7.74 6.45
C SER A 153 -6.67 -7.13 7.06
N THR A 154 -6.41 -7.34 8.36
CA THR A 154 -5.19 -6.86 9.02
C THR A 154 -3.93 -7.44 8.38
N GLU A 155 -3.93 -8.72 7.99
CA GLU A 155 -2.82 -9.32 7.26
C GLU A 155 -2.67 -8.73 5.86
N SER A 156 -3.78 -8.46 5.17
CA SER A 156 -3.77 -7.81 3.86
C SER A 156 -3.16 -6.41 3.92
N GLU A 157 -3.52 -5.64 4.94
CA GLU A 157 -2.94 -4.31 5.19
C GLU A 157 -1.43 -4.38 5.41
N LEU A 158 -0.99 -5.32 6.25
CA LEU A 158 0.42 -5.52 6.52
C LEU A 158 1.21 -5.91 5.25
N VAL A 159 0.64 -6.79 4.41
CA VAL A 159 1.21 -7.13 3.11
C VAL A 159 1.25 -5.90 2.20
N GLY A 160 0.23 -5.07 2.23
CA GLY A 160 0.16 -3.82 1.46
C GLY A 160 1.30 -2.87 1.82
N VAL A 161 1.57 -2.68 3.11
CA VAL A 161 2.69 -1.86 3.59
C VAL A 161 4.03 -2.45 3.18
N ASP A 162 4.23 -3.77 3.37
CA ASP A 162 5.46 -4.45 2.98
C ASP A 162 5.73 -4.34 1.46
N ASP A 163 4.68 -4.50 0.63
CA ASP A 163 4.78 -4.34 -0.83
C ASP A 163 5.18 -2.90 -1.24
N MET A 164 4.74 -1.89 -0.47
CA MET A 164 5.06 -0.48 -0.74
C MET A 164 6.40 -0.04 -0.13
N MET A 165 6.90 -0.72 0.91
CA MET A 165 8.08 -0.31 1.65
C MET A 165 9.32 -0.08 0.78
N PRO A 166 9.65 -0.92 -0.22
CA PRO A 166 10.82 -0.70 -1.07
C PRO A 166 10.80 0.66 -1.77
N ILE A 167 9.66 1.08 -2.33
CA ILE A 167 9.56 2.37 -3.01
C ILE A 167 9.55 3.54 -2.02
N ILE A 168 8.97 3.37 -0.84
CA ILE A 168 8.95 4.36 0.23
C ILE A 168 10.38 4.69 0.68
N ILE A 169 11.17 3.66 0.98
CA ILE A 169 12.55 3.80 1.43
C ILE A 169 13.45 4.31 0.30
N TRP A 170 13.30 3.75 -0.92
CA TRP A 170 14.05 4.21 -2.08
C TRP A 170 13.83 5.70 -2.35
N THR A 171 12.59 6.16 -2.33
CA THR A 171 12.26 7.58 -2.58
C THR A 171 12.90 8.49 -1.55
N ARG A 172 12.86 8.13 -0.26
CA ARG A 172 13.53 8.88 0.80
C ARG A 172 15.02 9.02 0.53
N TYR A 173 15.71 7.93 0.28
CA TYR A 173 17.15 7.96 0.04
C TYR A 173 17.51 8.64 -1.29
N PHE A 174 16.70 8.46 -2.33
CA PHE A 174 16.89 9.16 -3.60
C PHE A 174 16.84 10.69 -3.39
N LEU A 175 15.82 11.20 -2.73
CA LEU A 175 15.68 12.64 -2.48
C LEU A 175 16.81 13.17 -1.57
N LEU A 176 17.18 12.43 -0.53
CA LEU A 176 18.33 12.80 0.32
C LEU A 176 19.62 12.87 -0.48
N SER A 177 19.88 11.92 -1.39
CA SER A 177 21.07 11.91 -2.25
C SER A 177 21.09 13.06 -3.26
N GLN A 178 19.91 13.59 -3.61
CA GLN A 178 19.78 14.80 -4.44
C GLN A 178 19.90 16.11 -3.63
N GLY A 179 20.15 16.04 -2.33
CA GLY A 179 20.32 17.21 -1.47
C GLY A 179 19.02 17.79 -0.90
N TYR A 180 17.88 17.13 -1.07
CA TYR A 180 16.63 17.56 -0.44
C TYR A 180 16.61 17.21 1.04
N GLY A 181 16.26 18.16 1.90
CA GLY A 181 16.05 17.93 3.34
C GLY A 181 14.73 17.22 3.60
N ILE A 182 14.77 15.93 3.89
CA ILE A 182 13.57 15.16 4.27
C ILE A 182 13.42 15.21 5.78
N VAL A 183 12.41 15.95 6.26
CA VAL A 183 12.10 16.12 7.68
C VAL A 183 11.30 14.92 8.20
N GLU A 184 10.31 14.46 7.45
CA GLU A 184 9.46 13.34 7.85
C GLU A 184 9.05 12.51 6.63
N ASN A 185 9.13 11.19 6.78
CA ASN A 185 8.64 10.21 5.80
C ASN A 185 7.45 9.49 6.44
N LEU A 186 6.26 10.03 6.20
CA LEU A 186 5.02 9.69 6.89
C LEU A 186 4.24 8.62 6.13
N LEU A 187 3.91 7.51 6.79
CA LEU A 187 3.06 6.45 6.28
C LEU A 187 1.69 6.50 6.97
N LEU A 188 0.65 6.67 6.20
CA LEU A 188 -0.73 6.82 6.62
C LEU A 188 -1.52 5.54 6.33
N GLN A 189 -2.14 4.98 7.38
CA GLN A 189 -2.99 3.80 7.34
C GLN A 189 -4.27 4.04 8.16
N ASP A 190 -5.38 3.38 7.82
CA ASP A 190 -6.63 3.44 8.58
C ASP A 190 -6.82 2.25 9.53
N ASN A 191 -6.04 1.17 9.40
CA ASN A 191 -6.11 -0.02 10.23
C ASN A 191 -5.22 0.08 11.49
N LYS A 192 -5.82 0.46 12.61
CA LYS A 192 -5.10 0.58 13.90
C LYS A 192 -4.44 -0.71 14.36
N SER A 193 -5.03 -1.88 14.04
CA SER A 193 -4.46 -3.17 14.41
C SER A 193 -3.17 -3.47 13.63
N SER A 194 -3.14 -3.13 12.33
CA SER A 194 -1.94 -3.23 11.50
C SER A 194 -0.83 -2.33 12.05
N ILE A 195 -1.13 -1.06 12.32
CA ILE A 195 -0.18 -0.10 12.89
C ILE A 195 0.42 -0.60 14.21
N LEU A 196 -0.40 -1.19 15.10
CA LEU A 196 0.09 -1.75 16.36
C LEU A 196 1.03 -2.94 16.15
N LEU A 197 0.78 -3.79 15.16
CA LEU A 197 1.67 -4.91 14.81
C LEU A 197 3.01 -4.39 14.26
N GLU A 198 2.97 -3.41 13.39
CA GLU A 198 4.14 -2.79 12.76
C GLU A 198 5.03 -2.04 13.76
N GLN A 199 4.43 -1.46 14.80
CA GLN A 199 5.16 -0.76 15.86
C GLN A 199 5.74 -1.69 16.91
N ASN A 200 4.98 -2.69 17.33
CA ASN A 200 5.34 -3.55 18.47
C ASN A 200 6.21 -4.76 18.08
N GLY A 201 6.31 -5.07 16.79
CA GLY A 201 7.13 -6.17 16.28
C GLY A 201 6.87 -7.50 17.01
N ARG A 202 7.94 -8.14 17.51
CA ARG A 202 7.89 -9.42 18.24
C ARG A 202 6.92 -9.45 19.42
N ALA A 203 6.73 -8.33 20.11
CA ALA A 203 5.86 -8.27 21.28
C ALA A 203 4.38 -8.53 20.97
N SER A 204 3.97 -8.32 19.72
CA SER A 204 2.60 -8.55 19.22
C SER A 204 2.43 -9.90 18.53
N SER A 205 3.52 -10.67 18.33
CA SER A 205 3.44 -11.91 17.56
C SER A 205 2.94 -13.08 18.40
N SER A 206 1.83 -13.68 17.97
CA SER A 206 1.35 -14.96 18.44
C SER A 206 1.96 -16.11 17.62
N LYS A 207 1.89 -17.34 18.14
CA LYS A 207 2.31 -18.54 17.38
C LYS A 207 1.60 -18.68 16.02
N ARG A 208 0.41 -18.06 15.87
CA ARG A 208 -0.42 -18.10 14.66
C ARG A 208 0.05 -17.16 13.54
N THR A 209 0.87 -16.16 13.85
CA THR A 209 1.31 -15.13 12.87
C THR A 209 2.75 -15.32 12.38
N ARG A 210 3.39 -16.45 12.67
CA ARG A 210 4.81 -16.70 12.32
C ARG A 210 5.12 -16.58 10.83
N HIS A 211 4.20 -16.94 9.97
CA HIS A 211 4.39 -16.89 8.51
C HIS A 211 4.43 -15.46 7.94
N ILE A 212 3.98 -14.47 8.73
CA ILE A 212 3.99 -13.05 8.35
C ILE A 212 5.10 -12.29 9.08
N ASN A 213 5.76 -12.94 10.03
CA ASN A 213 6.71 -12.32 10.94
C ASN A 213 7.80 -11.49 10.25
N ILE A 214 8.35 -11.97 9.13
CA ILE A 214 9.43 -11.29 8.41
C ILE A 214 8.98 -9.92 7.92
N ARG A 215 7.73 -9.80 7.44
CA ARG A 215 7.20 -8.57 6.85
C ARG A 215 7.06 -7.45 7.86
N TYR A 216 6.37 -7.71 8.96
CA TYR A 216 6.21 -6.68 9.98
C TYR A 216 7.50 -6.40 10.78
N PHE A 217 8.45 -7.33 10.86
CA PHE A 217 9.77 -7.04 11.41
C PHE A 217 10.51 -6.04 10.54
N PHE A 218 10.46 -6.20 9.22
CA PHE A 218 11.07 -5.25 8.31
C PHE A 218 10.48 -3.85 8.48
N VAL A 219 9.15 -3.72 8.54
CA VAL A 219 8.48 -2.44 8.78
C VAL A 219 8.87 -1.87 10.15
N CYS A 220 8.82 -2.70 11.21
CA CYS A 220 9.20 -2.32 12.57
C CYS A 220 10.65 -1.80 12.63
N ASP A 221 11.59 -2.45 11.93
CA ASP A 221 12.98 -2.00 11.89
C ASP A 221 13.10 -0.62 11.22
N ARG A 222 12.36 -0.36 10.13
CA ARG A 222 12.35 0.96 9.48
C ARG A 222 11.80 2.06 10.40
N VAL A 223 10.74 1.75 11.16
CA VAL A 223 10.20 2.65 12.19
C VAL A 223 11.22 2.93 13.29
N ASN A 224 11.88 1.88 13.82
CA ASN A 224 12.90 2.02 14.86
C ASN A 224 14.13 2.81 14.40
N MET A 225 14.51 2.67 13.13
CA MET A 225 15.58 3.45 12.49
C MET A 225 15.16 4.89 12.16
N LYS A 226 13.90 5.27 12.43
CA LYS A 226 13.32 6.59 12.12
C LYS A 226 13.37 6.93 10.62
N GLU A 227 13.29 5.91 9.77
CA GLU A 227 13.23 6.07 8.33
C GLU A 227 11.80 6.35 7.85
N ILE A 228 10.81 5.88 8.62
CA ILE A 228 9.39 6.17 8.44
C ILE A 228 8.72 6.45 9.80
N SER A 229 7.63 7.21 9.75
CA SER A 229 6.70 7.40 10.87
C SER A 229 5.32 6.88 10.48
N LEU A 230 4.69 6.10 11.38
CA LEU A 230 3.36 5.52 11.14
C LEU A 230 2.30 6.41 11.80
N HIS A 231 1.30 6.81 11.03
CA HIS A 231 0.18 7.59 11.51
C HIS A 231 -1.15 6.97 11.12
N TRP A 232 -2.08 7.03 12.04
CA TRP A 232 -3.44 6.64 11.74
C TRP A 232 -4.16 7.73 10.92
N CYS A 233 -4.86 7.33 9.87
CA CYS A 233 -5.70 8.17 9.05
C CYS A 233 -7.16 7.70 9.18
N PRO A 234 -8.13 8.59 9.43
CA PRO A 234 -9.54 8.20 9.39
C PRO A 234 -9.93 7.64 8.02
N THR A 235 -10.72 6.57 7.97
CA THR A 235 -11.16 5.93 6.71
C THR A 235 -11.80 6.92 5.72
N LYS A 236 -12.54 7.92 6.21
CA LYS A 236 -13.14 8.97 5.35
C LYS A 236 -12.11 9.90 4.67
N GLU A 237 -10.87 9.89 5.17
CA GLU A 237 -9.75 10.69 4.68
C GLU A 237 -8.67 9.81 4.02
N MET A 238 -8.86 8.48 3.99
CA MET A 238 -7.93 7.53 3.41
C MET A 238 -7.95 7.62 1.88
N ILE A 239 -6.98 8.36 1.33
CA ILE A 239 -6.89 8.57 -0.13
C ILE A 239 -6.57 7.26 -0.86
N ALA A 240 -5.87 6.32 -0.21
CA ALA A 240 -5.49 5.05 -0.82
C ALA A 240 -6.68 4.14 -1.15
N ASP A 241 -7.86 4.34 -0.56
CA ASP A 241 -9.12 3.69 -0.95
C ASP A 241 -9.40 3.81 -2.45
N PHE A 242 -8.93 4.89 -3.06
CA PHE A 242 -9.06 5.14 -4.49
C PHE A 242 -8.37 4.10 -5.37
N TRP A 243 -7.32 3.47 -4.86
CA TRP A 243 -6.53 2.47 -5.60
C TRP A 243 -6.85 1.03 -5.20
N THR A 244 -7.77 0.83 -4.24
CA THR A 244 -8.16 -0.49 -3.74
C THR A 244 -9.65 -0.79 -3.90
N LYS A 245 -10.50 0.25 -4.06
CA LYS A 245 -11.96 0.14 -4.11
C LYS A 245 -12.53 0.83 -5.35
N PRO A 246 -13.48 0.23 -6.10
CA PRO A 246 -14.11 0.85 -7.26
C PRO A 246 -15.13 1.91 -6.82
N LEU A 247 -14.60 3.04 -6.34
CA LEU A 247 -15.40 4.14 -5.79
C LEU A 247 -16.30 4.78 -6.84
N GLN A 248 -17.46 5.27 -6.40
CA GLN A 248 -18.47 5.91 -7.25
C GLN A 248 -18.87 7.30 -6.72
N GLY A 249 -19.56 8.06 -7.53
CA GLY A 249 -20.25 9.29 -7.16
C GLY A 249 -19.36 10.39 -6.57
N SER A 250 -19.83 11.04 -5.54
CA SER A 250 -19.17 12.20 -4.93
C SER A 250 -17.86 11.83 -4.22
N HIS A 251 -17.78 10.64 -3.63
CA HIS A 251 -16.57 10.17 -2.96
C HIS A 251 -15.43 9.96 -3.96
N PHE A 252 -15.71 9.31 -5.10
CA PHE A 252 -14.77 9.20 -6.21
C PHE A 252 -14.26 10.59 -6.65
N LYS A 253 -15.18 11.53 -6.92
CA LYS A 253 -14.82 12.87 -7.39
C LYS A 253 -13.92 13.61 -6.39
N LYS A 254 -14.25 13.52 -5.09
CA LYS A 254 -13.45 14.12 -4.01
C LYS A 254 -12.01 13.58 -4.00
N LEU A 255 -11.83 12.24 -3.96
CA LEU A 255 -10.50 11.65 -3.88
C LEU A 255 -9.71 11.84 -5.18
N ARG A 256 -10.37 11.77 -6.35
CA ARG A 256 -9.74 12.08 -7.64
C ARG A 256 -9.13 13.48 -7.66
N ASP A 257 -9.80 14.47 -7.08
CA ASP A 257 -9.32 15.85 -7.08
C ASP A 257 -8.05 16.01 -6.23
N TYR A 258 -7.88 15.23 -5.16
CA TYR A 258 -6.60 15.13 -4.44
C TYR A 258 -5.53 14.46 -5.31
N ILE A 259 -5.84 13.31 -5.91
CA ILE A 259 -4.90 12.49 -6.68
C ILE A 259 -4.39 13.24 -7.92
N MET A 260 -5.30 13.94 -8.62
CA MET A 260 -4.96 14.74 -9.78
C MET A 260 -4.39 16.12 -9.45
N GLY A 261 -4.24 16.46 -8.16
CA GLY A 261 -3.63 17.68 -7.68
C GLY A 261 -4.49 18.94 -7.84
N ARG A 262 -5.81 18.81 -7.99
CA ARG A 262 -6.73 19.96 -7.95
C ARG A 262 -6.89 20.52 -6.54
N VAL A 263 -6.91 19.62 -5.56
CA VAL A 263 -6.96 19.92 -4.14
C VAL A 263 -5.62 19.58 -3.50
N ARG A 264 -5.16 20.43 -2.58
CA ARG A 264 -3.91 20.20 -1.83
C ARG A 264 -4.14 19.19 -0.72
N CYS A 265 -3.22 18.24 -0.60
CA CYS A 265 -3.15 17.35 0.54
C CYS A 265 -2.47 18.07 1.71
N VAL A 266 -3.06 17.96 2.89
CA VAL A 266 -2.46 18.47 4.13
C VAL A 266 -2.24 17.30 5.07
N LYS A 267 -1.23 17.42 5.95
CA LYS A 267 -0.98 16.39 6.98
C LYS A 267 -2.27 16.19 7.80
N PRO A 268 -2.81 14.96 7.88
CA PRO A 268 -3.98 14.71 8.68
C PRO A 268 -3.75 15.10 10.14
N LYS A 269 -4.77 15.66 10.80
CA LYS A 269 -4.76 15.97 12.24
C LYS A 269 -4.92 14.70 13.10
N GLY A 270 -4.24 13.62 12.71
CA GLY A 270 -4.22 12.36 13.45
C GLY A 270 -3.10 12.37 14.50
N ASP A 271 -3.34 11.73 15.64
CA ASP A 271 -2.29 11.51 16.62
C ASP A 271 -1.19 10.63 16.03
N ALA A 272 0.06 11.11 16.12
CA ALA A 272 1.20 10.21 15.96
C ALA A 272 1.00 9.09 16.97
N VAL A 273 0.91 7.84 16.51
CA VAL A 273 0.81 6.71 17.44
C VAL A 273 2.13 6.65 18.19
N SER A 274 2.10 7.18 19.41
CA SER A 274 3.27 7.38 20.25
C SER A 274 4.03 6.06 20.46
N THR A 275 5.29 6.03 20.06
CA THR A 275 6.23 4.92 20.31
C THR A 275 6.67 4.81 21.77
N THR A 276 6.12 5.61 22.69
CA THR A 276 6.45 5.58 24.10
C THR A 276 5.55 4.63 24.89
N LYS A 277 5.73 3.32 24.73
CA LYS A 277 5.58 2.42 25.88
C LYS A 277 6.96 2.27 26.53
N THR A 278 7.22 3.11 27.51
CA THR A 278 8.18 2.84 28.57
C THR A 278 8.02 1.37 28.97
N VAL A 279 9.00 0.55 28.58
CA VAL A 279 9.14 -0.78 29.14
C VAL A 279 9.38 -0.55 30.64
N ARG A 280 8.29 -0.59 31.42
CA ARG A 280 8.42 -0.74 32.88
C ARG A 280 9.17 -2.04 33.07
N LYS A 281 10.49 -1.93 33.25
CA LYS A 281 11.32 -2.98 33.86
C LYS A 281 10.63 -3.34 35.19
N LYS A 282 9.88 -4.43 35.21
CA LYS A 282 9.60 -5.13 36.47
C LYS A 282 10.94 -5.53 37.03
N VAL A 283 11.47 -4.71 37.90
CA VAL A 283 12.54 -5.12 38.82
C VAL A 283 11.91 -6.23 39.65
N ILE A 284 12.23 -7.47 39.29
CA ILE A 284 11.99 -8.63 40.15
C ILE A 284 12.88 -8.41 41.35
N LYS A 285 12.33 -7.83 42.42
CA LYS A 285 12.92 -7.91 43.77
C LYS A 285 12.85 -9.37 44.14
N SER A 286 13.91 -10.12 43.88
CA SER A 286 14.17 -11.39 44.52
C SER A 286 14.29 -11.12 46.03
N LYS A 287 13.28 -11.55 46.75
CA LYS A 287 13.37 -11.69 48.21
C LYS A 287 14.48 -12.72 48.51
N VAL A 288 15.64 -12.25 48.83
CA VAL A 288 16.62 -13.06 49.58
C VAL A 288 16.15 -13.05 51.02
N SER A 289 15.27 -13.98 51.37
CA SER A 289 14.98 -14.33 52.76
C SER A 289 16.08 -15.27 53.23
N GLY A 290 16.67 -14.89 54.33
CA GLY A 290 17.84 -15.46 54.95
C GLY A 290 17.79 -16.94 55.27
N LEU A 291 18.97 -17.51 55.27
CA LEU A 291 19.36 -18.62 56.12
C LEU A 291 20.76 -18.34 56.67
N ARG A 292 20.80 -17.76 57.88
CA ARG A 292 21.91 -17.90 58.78
C ARG A 292 21.86 -19.30 59.38
N ARG A 293 22.89 -20.08 59.21
CA ARG A 293 23.37 -21.08 60.21
C ARG A 293 24.83 -21.41 59.92
N SER A 294 25.59 -20.92 60.72
CA SER A 294 26.48 -21.47 61.76
C SER A 294 27.73 -22.16 61.23
N ALA A 295 28.79 -21.54 61.62
CA ALA A 295 30.16 -22.01 61.59
C ALA A 295 30.37 -23.31 62.41
N LYS A 296 31.29 -24.17 61.99
CA LYS A 296 32.43 -24.61 62.82
C LYS A 296 33.25 -25.68 62.11
N HIS A 297 34.61 -25.46 62.23
CA HIS A 297 35.73 -26.46 62.26
C HIS A 297 35.94 -27.26 60.96
N GLY A 298 37.11 -27.44 60.41
CA GLY A 298 38.48 -27.40 60.87
C GLY A 298 39.45 -27.75 59.75
N ILE A 299 40.56 -27.15 59.80
CA ILE A 299 41.94 -27.62 59.75
C ILE A 299 42.37 -28.63 58.64
N GLY A 300 43.41 -28.24 57.93
CA GLY A 300 44.43 -29.13 57.36
C GLY A 300 44.45 -29.11 55.81
N GLY A 301 45.31 -28.46 55.12
CA GLY A 301 46.74 -28.68 55.10
C GLY A 301 47.14 -29.42 53.83
N ARG A 302 47.80 -28.73 52.97
CA ARG A 302 49.01 -29.13 52.22
C ARG A 302 49.08 -28.71 50.79
N THR A 303 49.95 -27.82 50.60
CA THR A 303 50.74 -27.46 49.43
C THR A 303 51.17 -28.67 48.59
N ARG A 304 51.11 -28.54 47.28
CA ARG A 304 52.16 -29.02 46.38
C ARG A 304 52.19 -28.18 45.07
N ILE A 305 53.43 -27.79 44.82
CA ILE A 305 54.01 -26.96 43.82
C ILE A 305 54.51 -27.87 42.69
N LEU A 306 54.34 -27.38 41.44
CA LEU A 306 55.14 -27.47 40.18
C LEU A 306 55.30 -28.85 39.49
N PRO A 307 55.97 -28.86 38.34
CA PRO A 307 55.94 -27.91 37.16
C PRO A 307 55.79 -28.66 35.81
N GLN A 308 55.56 -28.01 34.79
CA GLN A 308 56.18 -27.77 33.50
C GLN A 308 55.10 -27.43 32.46
#